data_e3f4e0d01b9b3d41e4357019a8d23cd5
#
_entry.id   e3f4e0d01b9b3d41e4357019a8d23cd5
#
_cell.length_a   1.000
_cell.length_b   1.000
_cell.length_c   1.000
_cell.angle_alpha   90.00
_cell.angle_beta   90.00
_cell.angle_gamma   90.00
#
_symmetry.space_group_name_H-M   'P 1'
#
loop_
_entity.id
_entity.type
_entity.pdbx_description
1 polymer ?
#
loop_
_entity_poly.entity_id
_entity_poly.type
_entity_poly.pdbx_seq_one_letter_code
_entity_poly.pdbx_strand_id
1 'polypeptide(L)'
;MRIAQQLEARHESKTRLLQAAMNVIRTKGYAATRIEDICEAAGVTKGSFFHHFSTKEELAVAAADYWSEVTSAFFAEQAYHNASDPLDRLLAYIELRKAMIRGELAEFTCLAGTMAQEVYATHPAIRDACGDSISGHAATLVPDIQAAIDKYGVQGDWTAESLALMTQVAIQGAFVLAKAKQNISIAADSLDHLHRYIELLFRQPLAPHKA
;
A
#
# COMPACT_ATOMS: atom_id res chain seq x y z
N MET A 1 0.80 18.66 -34.64
CA MET A 1 0.47 19.49 -33.46
C MET A 1 -0.87 19.11 -32.79
N ARG A 2 -2.01 19.15 -33.48
CA ARG A 2 -3.35 18.88 -32.89
C ARG A 2 -3.49 17.47 -32.29
N ILE A 3 -2.99 16.41 -32.93
CA ILE A 3 -3.08 15.01 -32.44
C ILE A 3 -2.24 14.79 -31.18
N ALA A 4 -1.03 15.35 -31.12
CA ALA A 4 -0.18 15.24 -29.93
C ALA A 4 -0.81 15.94 -28.71
N GLN A 5 -1.38 17.14 -28.89
CA GLN A 5 -2.11 17.86 -27.85
C GLN A 5 -3.38 17.13 -27.37
N GLN A 6 -4.07 16.41 -28.27
CA GLN A 6 -5.22 15.58 -27.89
C GLN A 6 -4.81 14.32 -27.11
N LEU A 7 -3.68 13.72 -27.47
CA LEU A 7 -3.13 12.57 -26.72
C LEU A 7 -2.61 12.97 -25.34
N GLU A 8 -1.95 14.11 -25.21
CA GLU A 8 -1.52 14.67 -23.93
C GLU A 8 -2.70 14.99 -23.01
N ALA A 9 -3.71 15.71 -23.52
CA ALA A 9 -4.93 16.02 -22.75
C ALA A 9 -5.71 14.76 -22.33
N ARG A 10 -5.69 13.72 -23.17
CA ARG A 10 -6.29 12.42 -22.85
C ARG A 10 -5.52 11.72 -21.75
N HIS A 11 -4.18 11.69 -21.81
CA HIS A 11 -3.34 11.11 -20.77
C HIS A 11 -3.55 11.82 -19.42
N GLU A 12 -3.62 13.14 -19.44
CA GLU A 12 -3.86 13.98 -18.26
C GLU A 12 -5.22 13.71 -17.64
N SER A 13 -6.30 13.59 -18.42
CA SER A 13 -7.64 13.34 -17.89
C SER A 13 -7.78 11.93 -17.29
N LYS A 14 -7.11 10.91 -17.86
CA LYS A 14 -7.05 9.57 -17.29
C LYS A 14 -6.34 9.58 -15.92
N THR A 15 -5.18 10.23 -15.86
CA THR A 15 -4.40 10.34 -14.61
C THR A 15 -5.19 11.07 -13.51
N ARG A 16 -5.88 12.16 -13.85
CA ARG A 16 -6.76 12.87 -12.89
C ARG A 16 -7.89 11.98 -12.37
N LEU A 17 -8.52 11.17 -13.23
CA LEU A 17 -9.54 10.20 -12.82
C LEU A 17 -8.97 9.14 -11.85
N LEU A 18 -7.78 8.60 -12.12
CA LEU A 18 -7.12 7.62 -11.25
C LEU A 18 -6.75 8.24 -9.89
N GLN A 19 -6.18 9.44 -9.87
CA GLN A 19 -5.86 10.16 -8.63
C GLN A 19 -7.12 10.49 -7.82
N ALA A 20 -8.17 10.96 -8.47
CA ALA A 20 -9.46 11.22 -7.82
C ALA A 20 -10.07 9.93 -7.25
N ALA A 21 -10.06 8.84 -8.01
CA ALA A 21 -10.54 7.54 -7.54
C ALA A 21 -9.79 7.07 -6.29
N MET A 22 -8.45 7.16 -6.28
CA MET A 22 -7.65 6.81 -5.10
C MET A 22 -8.06 7.60 -3.85
N ASN A 23 -8.31 8.89 -3.99
CA ASN A 23 -8.67 9.74 -2.85
C ASN A 23 -10.12 9.49 -2.39
N VAL A 24 -11.07 9.46 -3.32
CA VAL A 24 -12.51 9.26 -3.01
C VAL A 24 -12.74 7.88 -2.40
N ILE A 25 -12.14 6.82 -2.97
CA ILE A 25 -12.31 5.46 -2.45
C ILE A 25 -11.68 5.31 -1.06
N ARG A 26 -10.51 5.89 -0.80
CA ARG A 26 -9.90 5.85 0.54
C ARG A 26 -10.74 6.58 1.59
N THR A 27 -11.48 7.60 1.17
CA THR A 27 -12.32 8.42 2.06
C THR A 27 -13.64 7.74 2.40
N LYS A 28 -14.38 7.23 1.41
CA LYS A 28 -15.75 6.73 1.61
C LYS A 28 -15.96 5.26 1.23
N GLY A 29 -14.91 4.56 0.78
CA GLY A 29 -14.96 3.18 0.33
C GLY A 29 -15.40 3.05 -1.14
N TYR A 30 -15.13 1.88 -1.72
CA TYR A 30 -15.51 1.57 -3.11
C TYR A 30 -17.02 1.52 -3.31
N ALA A 31 -17.74 0.82 -2.41
CA ALA A 31 -19.18 0.62 -2.55
C ALA A 31 -19.96 1.95 -2.55
N ALA A 32 -19.62 2.86 -1.65
CA ALA A 32 -20.26 4.17 -1.52
C ALA A 32 -19.78 5.19 -2.57
N THR A 33 -18.70 4.93 -3.31
CA THR A 33 -18.18 5.81 -4.34
C THR A 33 -18.99 5.70 -5.62
N ARG A 34 -19.49 6.84 -6.14
CA ARG A 34 -20.17 6.92 -7.44
C ARG A 34 -19.24 7.50 -8.50
N ILE A 35 -19.54 7.22 -9.77
CA ILE A 35 -18.78 7.79 -10.91
C ILE A 35 -18.81 9.32 -10.87
N GLU A 36 -19.96 9.90 -10.47
CA GLU A 36 -20.12 11.35 -10.31
C GLU A 36 -19.14 11.94 -9.31
N ASP A 37 -18.97 11.29 -8.16
CA ASP A 37 -18.03 11.74 -7.11
C ASP A 37 -16.59 11.81 -7.64
N ILE A 38 -16.20 10.81 -8.45
CA ILE A 38 -14.87 10.75 -9.06
C ILE A 38 -14.71 11.81 -10.14
N CYS A 39 -15.73 11.99 -11.01
CA CYS A 39 -15.71 13.01 -12.05
C CYS A 39 -15.61 14.43 -11.47
N GLU A 40 -16.36 14.71 -10.41
CA GLU A 40 -16.32 15.98 -9.69
C GLU A 40 -14.94 16.24 -9.09
N ALA A 41 -14.39 15.26 -8.36
CA ALA A 41 -13.05 15.35 -7.75
C ALA A 41 -11.93 15.49 -8.80
N ALA A 42 -12.10 14.86 -9.98
CA ALA A 42 -11.13 14.94 -11.09
C ALA A 42 -11.30 16.22 -11.94
N GLY A 43 -12.38 16.97 -11.77
CA GLY A 43 -12.71 18.11 -12.62
C GLY A 43 -12.94 17.72 -14.09
N VAL A 44 -13.62 16.58 -14.33
CA VAL A 44 -13.93 16.07 -15.67
C VAL A 44 -15.41 15.74 -15.82
N THR A 45 -15.88 15.61 -17.04
CA THR A 45 -17.28 15.22 -17.33
C THR A 45 -17.45 13.70 -17.29
N LYS A 46 -18.69 13.21 -17.11
CA LYS A 46 -19.02 11.79 -17.29
C LYS A 46 -18.65 11.27 -18.68
N GLY A 47 -18.76 12.07 -19.72
CA GLY A 47 -18.34 11.71 -21.07
C GLY A 47 -16.83 11.43 -21.13
N SER A 48 -16.02 12.22 -20.44
CA SER A 48 -14.59 11.97 -20.31
C SER A 48 -14.29 10.68 -19.53
N PHE A 49 -15.06 10.38 -18.47
CA PHE A 49 -14.95 9.12 -17.75
C PHE A 49 -15.18 7.92 -18.70
N PHE A 50 -16.33 7.89 -19.38
CA PHE A 50 -16.71 6.79 -20.28
C PHE A 50 -15.84 6.68 -21.53
N HIS A 51 -15.05 7.72 -21.84
CA HIS A 51 -14.02 7.63 -22.85
C HIS A 51 -12.80 6.81 -22.41
N HIS A 52 -12.54 6.71 -21.08
CA HIS A 52 -11.41 6.01 -20.50
C HIS A 52 -11.75 4.67 -19.86
N PHE A 53 -12.92 4.57 -19.25
CA PHE A 53 -13.36 3.41 -18.47
C PHE A 53 -14.83 3.10 -18.76
N SER A 54 -15.11 1.85 -19.08
CA SER A 54 -16.50 1.40 -19.37
C SER A 54 -17.32 1.27 -18.09
N THR A 55 -16.67 0.96 -16.97
CA THR A 55 -17.32 0.72 -15.66
C THR A 55 -16.53 1.31 -14.51
N LYS A 56 -17.18 1.43 -13.35
CA LYS A 56 -16.51 1.77 -12.08
C LYS A 56 -15.51 0.69 -11.65
N GLU A 57 -15.82 -0.57 -11.96
CA GLU A 57 -14.91 -1.69 -11.66
C GLU A 57 -13.62 -1.59 -12.47
N GLU A 58 -13.70 -1.33 -13.77
CA GLU A 58 -12.51 -1.13 -14.62
C GLU A 58 -11.64 0.03 -14.11
N LEU A 59 -12.26 1.14 -13.69
CA LEU A 59 -11.52 2.23 -13.06
C LEU A 59 -10.87 1.78 -11.74
N ALA A 60 -11.55 0.99 -10.91
CA ALA A 60 -11.02 0.56 -9.61
C ALA A 60 -9.81 -0.38 -9.76
N VAL A 61 -9.84 -1.30 -10.72
CA VAL A 61 -8.70 -2.15 -11.09
C VAL A 61 -7.54 -1.26 -11.55
N ALA A 62 -7.78 -0.37 -12.51
CA ALA A 62 -6.75 0.56 -12.99
C ALA A 62 -6.22 1.50 -11.89
N ALA A 63 -7.04 1.86 -10.91
CA ALA A 63 -6.61 2.66 -9.75
C ALA A 63 -5.73 1.85 -8.79
N ALA A 64 -5.98 0.53 -8.63
CA ALA A 64 -5.10 -0.35 -7.86
C ALA A 64 -3.74 -0.53 -8.55
N ASP A 65 -3.71 -0.69 -9.87
CA ASP A 65 -2.47 -0.77 -10.66
C ASP A 65 -1.67 0.54 -10.56
N TYR A 66 -2.34 1.66 -10.76
CA TYR A 66 -1.72 2.99 -10.66
C TYR A 66 -1.22 3.29 -9.24
N TRP A 67 -1.96 2.85 -8.20
CA TRP A 67 -1.51 2.90 -6.82
C TRP A 67 -0.21 2.13 -6.62
N SER A 68 -0.12 0.91 -7.16
CA SER A 68 1.08 0.09 -7.09
C SER A 68 2.26 0.75 -7.78
N GLU A 69 2.04 1.32 -8.98
CA GLU A 69 3.08 2.02 -9.74
C GLU A 69 3.63 3.23 -8.96
N VAL A 70 2.76 4.14 -8.50
CA VAL A 70 3.20 5.36 -7.82
C VAL A 70 3.81 5.09 -6.45
N THR A 71 3.30 4.10 -5.71
CA THR A 71 3.87 3.73 -4.41
C THR A 71 5.20 2.99 -4.58
N SER A 72 5.33 2.11 -5.55
CA SER A 72 6.60 1.42 -5.85
C SER A 72 7.68 2.42 -6.25
N ALA A 73 7.38 3.37 -7.14
CA ALA A 73 8.30 4.44 -7.51
C ALA A 73 8.71 5.27 -6.29
N PHE A 74 7.73 5.66 -5.46
CA PHE A 74 8.01 6.41 -4.24
C PHE A 74 8.95 5.66 -3.30
N PHE A 75 8.68 4.38 -2.99
CA PHE A 75 9.51 3.60 -2.06
C PHE A 75 10.90 3.30 -2.62
N ALA A 76 11.04 3.09 -3.93
CA ALA A 76 12.33 2.84 -4.57
C ALA A 76 13.34 3.99 -4.41
N GLU A 77 12.87 5.23 -4.27
CA GLU A 77 13.70 6.43 -4.13
C GLU A 77 14.02 6.80 -2.67
N GLN A 78 13.53 6.04 -1.69
CA GLN A 78 13.67 6.44 -0.29
C GLN A 78 15.06 6.15 0.29
N ALA A 79 15.47 7.01 1.22
CA ALA A 79 16.80 6.97 1.83
C ALA A 79 17.06 5.73 2.70
N TYR A 80 16.04 4.97 3.10
CA TYR A 80 16.24 3.76 3.90
C TYR A 80 17.11 2.70 3.18
N HIS A 81 17.12 2.71 1.85
CA HIS A 81 17.99 1.83 1.05
C HIS A 81 19.49 2.11 1.24
N ASN A 82 19.86 3.30 1.73
CA ASN A 82 21.26 3.71 1.86
C ASN A 82 21.95 3.12 3.10
N ALA A 83 21.21 2.54 4.05
CA ALA A 83 21.83 1.89 5.21
C ALA A 83 22.62 0.66 4.76
N SER A 84 23.85 0.51 5.27
CA SER A 84 24.73 -0.60 4.92
C SER A 84 24.28 -1.93 5.54
N ASP A 85 23.61 -1.86 6.69
CA ASP A 85 23.05 -3.02 7.37
C ASP A 85 21.65 -3.35 6.85
N PRO A 86 21.37 -4.60 6.41
CA PRO A 86 20.06 -4.98 5.91
C PRO A 86 18.95 -4.89 6.99
N LEU A 87 19.27 -5.14 8.27
CA LEU A 87 18.31 -4.95 9.35
C LEU A 87 17.99 -3.46 9.53
N ASP A 88 18.99 -2.59 9.48
CA ASP A 88 18.76 -1.15 9.59
C ASP A 88 17.93 -0.62 8.41
N ARG A 89 18.05 -1.19 7.19
CA ARG A 89 17.16 -0.86 6.06
C ARG A 89 15.71 -1.22 6.36
N LEU A 90 15.48 -2.42 6.91
CA LEU A 90 14.13 -2.87 7.26
C LEU A 90 13.53 -2.03 8.40
N LEU A 91 14.30 -1.72 9.44
CA LEU A 91 13.84 -0.87 10.54
C LEU A 91 13.57 0.56 10.05
N ALA A 92 14.44 1.13 9.22
CA ALA A 92 14.26 2.46 8.63
C ALA A 92 13.05 2.51 7.66
N TYR A 93 12.73 1.42 6.97
CA TYR A 93 11.48 1.30 6.21
C TYR A 93 10.25 1.45 7.14
N ILE A 94 10.24 0.80 8.31
CA ILE A 94 9.14 0.90 9.26
C ILE A 94 9.02 2.32 9.82
N GLU A 95 10.14 2.97 10.14
CA GLU A 95 10.16 4.36 10.57
C GLU A 95 9.63 5.31 9.48
N LEU A 96 9.99 5.09 8.21
CA LEU A 96 9.41 5.83 7.09
C LEU A 96 7.89 5.64 7.04
N ARG A 97 7.41 4.40 7.14
CA ARG A 97 5.96 4.10 7.15
C ARG A 97 5.24 4.82 8.29
N LYS A 98 5.86 4.87 9.48
CA LYS A 98 5.35 5.62 10.63
C LYS A 98 5.36 7.13 10.35
N ALA A 99 6.43 7.65 9.78
CA ALA A 99 6.53 9.07 9.43
C ALA A 99 5.50 9.52 8.38
N MET A 100 4.99 8.60 7.56
CA MET A 100 3.91 8.85 6.59
C MET A 100 2.53 8.94 7.23
N ILE A 101 2.35 8.53 8.50
CA ILE A 101 1.06 8.61 9.22
C ILE A 101 0.84 10.07 9.63
N ARG A 102 0.27 10.85 8.73
CA ARG A 102 0.02 12.29 8.91
C ARG A 102 -1.29 12.68 8.23
N GLY A 103 -1.92 13.76 8.71
CA GLY A 103 -3.15 14.28 8.14
C GLY A 103 -4.37 13.42 8.45
N GLU A 104 -5.32 13.39 7.54
CA GLU A 104 -6.55 12.63 7.69
C GLU A 104 -6.35 11.13 7.40
N LEU A 105 -7.21 10.28 7.98
CA LEU A 105 -7.12 8.81 7.82
C LEU A 105 -7.04 8.35 6.35
N ALA A 106 -7.76 9.02 5.46
CA ALA A 106 -7.74 8.71 4.03
C ALA A 106 -6.39 9.01 3.36
N GLU A 107 -5.59 9.93 3.91
CA GLU A 107 -4.34 10.38 3.28
C GLU A 107 -3.21 9.36 3.41
N PHE A 108 -3.16 8.62 4.52
CA PHE A 108 -2.09 7.64 4.77
C PHE A 108 -2.52 6.16 4.66
N THR A 109 -3.84 5.87 4.61
CA THR A 109 -4.31 4.48 4.53
C THR A 109 -4.23 3.91 3.11
N CYS A 110 -4.11 2.59 3.02
CA CYS A 110 -3.91 1.87 1.77
C CYS A 110 -5.19 1.79 0.94
N LEU A 111 -5.13 2.16 -0.34
CA LEU A 111 -6.23 1.99 -1.29
C LEU A 111 -6.59 0.51 -1.48
N ALA A 112 -5.59 -0.32 -1.78
CA ALA A 112 -5.77 -1.75 -2.04
C ALA A 112 -6.36 -2.46 -0.82
N GLY A 113 -5.85 -2.18 0.40
CA GLY A 113 -6.42 -2.72 1.64
C GLY A 113 -7.85 -2.27 1.89
N THR A 114 -8.23 -1.03 1.52
CA THR A 114 -9.60 -0.54 1.66
C THR A 114 -10.54 -1.30 0.70
N MET A 115 -10.19 -1.42 -0.59
CA MET A 115 -11.03 -2.09 -1.57
C MET A 115 -11.12 -3.60 -1.32
N ALA A 116 -10.02 -4.27 -1.00
CA ALA A 116 -10.01 -5.70 -0.75
C ALA A 116 -10.99 -6.10 0.36
N GLN A 117 -11.05 -5.34 1.46
CA GLN A 117 -11.95 -5.64 2.59
C GLN A 117 -13.44 -5.50 2.21
N GLU A 118 -13.78 -4.59 1.30
CA GLU A 118 -15.17 -4.35 0.91
C GLU A 118 -15.69 -5.36 -0.13
N VAL A 119 -14.83 -5.74 -1.09
CA VAL A 119 -15.34 -6.37 -2.33
C VAL A 119 -14.68 -7.71 -2.68
N TYR A 120 -13.90 -8.30 -1.78
CA TYR A 120 -13.17 -9.56 -2.04
C TYR A 120 -14.05 -10.71 -2.53
N ALA A 121 -15.31 -10.75 -2.12
CA ALA A 121 -16.26 -11.81 -2.50
C ALA A 121 -17.07 -11.47 -3.76
N THR A 122 -17.23 -10.18 -4.08
CA THR A 122 -18.18 -9.71 -5.11
C THR A 122 -17.52 -9.23 -6.40
N HIS A 123 -16.25 -8.78 -6.32
CA HIS A 123 -15.51 -8.23 -7.47
C HIS A 123 -14.11 -8.89 -7.56
N PRO A 124 -14.03 -10.11 -8.15
CA PRO A 124 -12.76 -10.85 -8.21
C PRO A 124 -11.61 -10.07 -8.86
N ALA A 125 -11.89 -9.30 -9.93
CA ALA A 125 -10.86 -8.50 -10.60
C ALA A 125 -10.24 -7.42 -9.68
N ILE A 126 -11.06 -6.74 -8.87
CA ILE A 126 -10.55 -5.76 -7.89
C ILE A 126 -9.79 -6.47 -6.78
N ARG A 127 -10.31 -7.61 -6.26
CA ARG A 127 -9.62 -8.41 -5.25
C ARG A 127 -8.23 -8.81 -5.71
N ASP A 128 -8.12 -9.33 -6.92
CA ASP A 128 -6.86 -9.85 -7.47
C ASP A 128 -5.85 -8.69 -7.66
N ALA A 129 -6.25 -7.59 -8.27
CA ALA A 129 -5.40 -6.38 -8.41
C ALA A 129 -4.94 -5.83 -7.04
N CYS A 130 -5.82 -5.83 -6.03
CA CYS A 130 -5.46 -5.40 -4.68
C CYS A 130 -4.50 -6.40 -4.00
N GLY A 131 -4.72 -7.69 -4.19
CA GLY A 131 -3.85 -8.76 -3.69
C GLY A 131 -2.44 -8.64 -4.27
N ASP A 132 -2.34 -8.48 -5.59
CA ASP A 132 -1.07 -8.27 -6.30
C ASP A 132 -0.35 -7.00 -5.84
N SER A 133 -1.09 -5.91 -5.63
CA SER A 133 -0.55 -4.66 -5.08
C SER A 133 0.10 -4.85 -3.71
N ILE A 134 -0.60 -5.50 -2.77
CA ILE A 134 -0.12 -5.69 -1.39
C ILE A 134 1.03 -6.70 -1.36
N SER A 135 0.90 -7.84 -2.04
CA SER A 135 1.94 -8.88 -2.07
C SER A 135 3.17 -8.45 -2.85
N GLY A 136 2.99 -7.72 -3.96
CA GLY A 136 4.09 -7.13 -4.71
C GLY A 136 4.91 -6.14 -3.88
N HIS A 137 4.24 -5.30 -3.08
CA HIS A 137 4.95 -4.43 -2.14
C HIS A 137 5.65 -5.21 -1.03
N ALA A 138 5.04 -6.26 -0.46
CA ALA A 138 5.70 -7.13 0.50
C ALA A 138 6.96 -7.75 -0.08
N ALA A 139 6.91 -8.22 -1.33
CA ALA A 139 8.04 -8.86 -2.00
C ALA A 139 9.27 -7.93 -2.13
N THR A 140 9.09 -6.61 -2.15
CA THR A 140 10.24 -5.66 -2.18
C THR A 140 11.09 -5.71 -0.92
N LEU A 141 10.55 -6.19 0.20
CA LEU A 141 11.27 -6.30 1.48
C LEU A 141 12.06 -7.62 1.60
N VAL A 142 11.72 -8.64 0.81
CA VAL A 142 12.29 -9.99 0.92
C VAL A 142 13.81 -9.99 0.81
N PRO A 143 14.46 -9.28 -0.14
CA PRO A 143 15.92 -9.27 -0.25
C PRO A 143 16.61 -8.74 1.00
N ASP A 144 16.11 -7.68 1.62
CA ASP A 144 16.69 -7.10 2.83
C ASP A 144 16.46 -8.01 4.04
N ILE A 145 15.29 -8.63 4.15
CA ILE A 145 15.00 -9.60 5.21
C ILE A 145 15.89 -10.81 5.08
N GLN A 146 16.06 -11.39 3.87
CA GLN A 146 16.92 -12.53 3.65
C GLN A 146 18.40 -12.19 3.97
N ALA A 147 18.88 -11.04 3.51
CA ALA A 147 20.23 -10.58 3.82
C ALA A 147 20.44 -10.37 5.34
N ALA A 148 19.42 -9.93 6.07
CA ALA A 148 19.48 -9.82 7.53
C ALA A 148 19.50 -11.21 8.19
N ILE A 149 18.67 -12.17 7.75
CA ILE A 149 18.69 -13.56 8.22
C ILE A 149 20.10 -14.14 8.08
N ASP A 150 20.68 -14.01 6.90
CA ASP A 150 22.02 -14.54 6.59
C ASP A 150 23.10 -13.86 7.44
N LYS A 151 23.04 -12.54 7.57
CA LYS A 151 24.04 -11.75 8.31
C LYS A 151 24.03 -12.03 9.82
N TYR A 152 22.83 -12.11 10.41
CA TYR A 152 22.66 -12.31 11.86
C TYR A 152 22.58 -13.78 12.26
N GLY A 153 22.56 -14.70 11.29
CA GLY A 153 22.48 -16.13 11.54
C GLY A 153 21.18 -16.56 12.24
N VAL A 154 20.09 -15.82 11.99
CA VAL A 154 18.79 -16.10 12.63
C VAL A 154 18.23 -17.40 12.09
N GLN A 155 17.82 -18.30 13.01
CA GLN A 155 17.17 -19.55 12.66
C GLN A 155 15.75 -19.58 13.23
N GLY A 156 14.84 -20.14 12.49
CA GLY A 156 13.42 -20.26 12.87
C GLY A 156 12.64 -21.05 11.82
N ASP A 157 11.39 -21.28 12.11
CA ASP A 157 10.41 -21.95 11.25
C ASP A 157 9.65 -20.95 10.33
N TRP A 158 10.22 -19.78 10.08
CA TRP A 158 9.69 -18.72 9.25
C TRP A 158 10.67 -18.35 8.11
N THR A 159 10.16 -17.74 7.05
CA THR A 159 10.92 -17.32 5.87
C THR A 159 10.92 -15.81 5.70
N ALA A 160 11.82 -15.29 4.86
CA ALA A 160 11.85 -13.88 4.50
C ALA A 160 10.52 -13.41 3.91
N GLU A 161 9.89 -14.24 3.07
CA GLU A 161 8.57 -13.97 2.47
C GLU A 161 7.47 -13.89 3.53
N SER A 162 7.48 -14.82 4.51
CA SER A 162 6.47 -14.81 5.58
C SER A 162 6.60 -13.58 6.48
N LEU A 163 7.82 -13.15 6.80
CA LEU A 163 8.06 -11.93 7.58
C LEU A 163 7.72 -10.67 6.77
N ALA A 164 7.99 -10.64 5.48
CA ALA A 164 7.58 -9.56 4.59
C ALA A 164 6.05 -9.41 4.56
N LEU A 165 5.31 -10.52 4.42
CA LEU A 165 3.85 -10.51 4.51
C LEU A 165 3.37 -10.10 5.89
N MET A 166 3.98 -10.60 6.99
CA MET A 166 3.64 -10.20 8.35
C MET A 166 3.81 -8.69 8.55
N THR A 167 4.84 -8.08 7.96
CA THR A 167 5.02 -6.62 7.98
C THR A 167 3.82 -5.90 7.36
N GLN A 168 3.30 -6.39 6.22
CA GLN A 168 2.10 -5.82 5.61
C GLN A 168 0.84 -6.11 6.44
N VAL A 169 0.69 -7.30 7.03
CA VAL A 169 -0.43 -7.63 7.94
C VAL A 169 -0.50 -6.64 9.09
N ALA A 170 0.64 -6.35 9.74
CA ALA A 170 0.70 -5.39 10.85
C ALA A 170 0.29 -3.97 10.40
N ILE A 171 0.79 -3.49 9.26
CA ILE A 171 0.48 -2.17 8.72
C ILE A 171 -1.00 -2.07 8.31
N GLN A 172 -1.53 -3.06 7.58
CA GLN A 172 -2.93 -3.06 7.15
C GLN A 172 -3.88 -3.16 8.34
N GLY A 173 -3.58 -4.02 9.33
CA GLY A 173 -4.35 -4.14 10.56
C GLY A 173 -4.36 -2.83 11.37
N ALA A 174 -3.23 -2.15 11.47
CA ALA A 174 -3.10 -0.84 12.10
C ALA A 174 -4.01 0.21 11.44
N PHE A 175 -4.07 0.24 10.09
CA PHE A 175 -4.94 1.15 9.35
C PHE A 175 -6.43 0.85 9.55
N VAL A 176 -6.81 -0.43 9.62
CA VAL A 176 -8.18 -0.84 9.92
C VAL A 176 -8.61 -0.36 11.30
N LEU A 177 -7.78 -0.58 12.32
CA LEU A 177 -8.09 -0.17 13.68
C LEU A 177 -8.08 1.35 13.85
N ALA A 178 -7.15 2.06 13.19
CA ALA A 178 -7.13 3.53 13.19
C ALA A 178 -8.44 4.09 12.60
N LYS A 179 -8.93 3.54 11.48
CA LYS A 179 -10.22 3.92 10.88
C LYS A 179 -11.39 3.58 11.82
N ALA A 180 -11.44 2.38 12.38
CA ALA A 180 -12.53 1.93 13.25
C ALA A 180 -12.65 2.76 14.54
N LYS A 181 -11.53 3.25 15.05
CA LYS A 181 -11.46 4.05 16.30
C LYS A 181 -11.36 5.56 16.04
N GLN A 182 -11.28 5.99 14.77
CA GLN A 182 -11.05 7.40 14.42
C GLN A 182 -9.85 7.99 15.17
N ASN A 183 -8.78 7.20 15.29
CA ASN A 183 -7.59 7.56 16.04
C ASN A 183 -6.31 7.13 15.30
N ILE A 184 -5.56 8.11 14.82
CA ILE A 184 -4.32 7.90 14.07
C ILE A 184 -3.17 7.36 14.93
N SER A 185 -3.16 7.62 16.27
CA SER A 185 -2.09 7.15 17.13
C SER A 185 -2.00 5.62 17.17
N ILE A 186 -3.15 4.92 17.00
CA ILE A 186 -3.17 3.46 16.94
C ILE A 186 -2.27 2.92 15.82
N ALA A 187 -2.27 3.59 14.66
CA ALA A 187 -1.40 3.18 13.57
C ALA A 187 0.08 3.43 13.91
N ALA A 188 0.42 4.57 14.46
CA ALA A 188 1.79 4.88 14.87
C ALA A 188 2.31 3.92 15.96
N ASP A 189 1.51 3.70 17.01
CA ASP A 189 1.85 2.78 18.12
C ASP A 189 2.04 1.33 17.60
N SER A 190 1.20 0.91 16.65
CA SER A 190 1.31 -0.43 16.04
C SER A 190 2.61 -0.59 15.25
N LEU A 191 3.06 0.45 14.56
CA LEU A 191 4.34 0.42 13.85
C LEU A 191 5.53 0.45 14.83
N ASP A 192 5.42 1.11 15.98
CA ASP A 192 6.42 1.01 17.06
C ASP A 192 6.52 -0.41 17.62
N HIS A 193 5.40 -1.11 17.74
CA HIS A 193 5.40 -2.53 18.12
C HIS A 193 6.01 -3.41 17.04
N LEU A 194 5.70 -3.17 15.76
CA LEU A 194 6.31 -3.90 14.65
C LEU A 194 7.82 -3.70 14.60
N HIS A 195 8.29 -2.45 14.76
CA HIS A 195 9.72 -2.13 14.82
C HIS A 195 10.41 -2.92 15.92
N ARG A 196 9.89 -2.89 17.15
CA ARG A 196 10.44 -3.64 18.29
C ARG A 196 10.41 -5.15 18.05
N TYR A 197 9.32 -5.68 17.48
CA TYR A 197 9.21 -7.10 17.15
C TYR A 197 10.32 -7.54 16.21
N ILE A 198 10.55 -6.80 15.12
CA ILE A 198 11.60 -7.11 14.15
C ILE A 198 12.99 -6.96 14.81
N GLU A 199 13.23 -5.90 15.59
CA GLU A 199 14.48 -5.72 16.29
C GLU A 199 14.77 -6.89 17.24
N LEU A 200 13.80 -7.35 18.02
CA LEU A 200 13.93 -8.50 18.89
C LEU A 200 14.19 -9.81 18.14
N LEU A 201 13.53 -9.99 16.99
CA LEU A 201 13.66 -11.20 16.18
C LEU A 201 15.11 -11.41 15.67
N PHE A 202 15.81 -10.31 15.36
CA PHE A 202 17.18 -10.36 14.82
C PHE A 202 18.28 -10.17 15.87
N ARG A 203 18.00 -9.50 16.99
CA ARG A 203 19.02 -9.15 17.99
C ARG A 203 19.03 -10.06 19.23
N GLN A 204 17.98 -10.86 19.42
CA GLN A 204 17.98 -11.87 20.48
C GLN A 204 18.19 -13.26 19.88
N PRO A 205 19.18 -14.07 20.38
CA PRO A 205 19.22 -15.48 20.05
C PRO A 205 17.94 -16.12 20.60
N LEU A 206 17.04 -16.55 19.70
CA LEU A 206 15.91 -17.37 20.10
C LEU A 206 16.44 -18.63 20.72
N ALA A 207 16.09 -18.87 22.00
CA ALA A 207 16.39 -20.14 22.64
C ALA A 207 15.76 -21.26 21.78
N PRO A 208 16.47 -22.37 21.53
CA PRO A 208 15.94 -23.45 20.73
C PRO A 208 14.63 -23.94 21.34
N HIS A 209 13.54 -23.94 20.54
CA HIS A 209 12.30 -24.61 20.93
C HIS A 209 12.64 -26.05 21.26
N LYS A 210 12.50 -26.43 22.53
CA LYS A 210 12.54 -27.84 22.93
C LYS A 210 11.32 -28.50 22.30
N ALA A 211 11.58 -29.40 21.35
CA ALA A 211 10.57 -30.31 20.81
C ALA A 211 9.94 -31.18 21.90
#